data_2eee6fbd4fefd96b9de918bbd65bff8c
#
_entry.id   2eee6fbd4fefd96b9de918bbd65bff8c
#
_cell.length_a   1.000
_cell.length_b   1.000
_cell.length_c   1.000
_cell.angle_alpha   90.00
_cell.angle_beta   90.00
_cell.angle_gamma   90.00
#
_symmetry.space_group_name_H-M   'P 1'
#
loop_
_entity.id
_entity.type
_entity.pdbx_description
1 polymer ?
#
loop_
_entity_poly.entity_id
_entity_poly.type
_entity_poly.pdbx_seq_one_letter_code
_entity_poly.pdbx_strand_id
1 'polypeptide(L)'
;QRQMCIRDSQSYINALKMAANSGVEVNLMIPCKPDHPFVYWATFSNAADLLDSGVNIYTYQNGFIHSKILMIDDEISSIGSANMDFRSFELNFEVNAFIYDEDIAKQLRQAFEKDIEQSKLLTKEVYDKRPLSIKFKEGLAKLISPIL
;
A
#
# COMPACT_ATOMS: atom_id res chain seq x y z
N GLN A 1 4.39 4.60 5.55
CA GLN A 1 3.20 4.77 4.69
C GLN A 1 2.11 3.81 5.15
N ARG A 2 0.95 4.33 5.51
CA ARG A 2 -0.26 3.54 5.80
C ARG A 2 -1.20 3.66 4.64
N GLN A 3 -1.60 2.54 4.06
CA GLN A 3 -2.51 2.60 2.94
C GLN A 3 -3.37 1.38 2.73
N MET A 4 -4.61 1.62 2.31
CA MET A 4 -5.61 0.59 2.14
C MET A 4 -5.64 -0.05 0.76
N CYS A 5 -5.42 0.69 -0.30
CA CYS A 5 -5.53 0.20 -1.67
C CYS A 5 -4.41 0.73 -2.56
N ILE A 6 -3.56 -0.15 -3.05
CA ILE A 6 -2.70 0.14 -4.20
C ILE A 6 -3.38 -0.53 -5.40
N ARG A 7 -4.12 0.26 -6.16
CA ARG A 7 -4.86 -0.24 -7.30
C ARG A 7 -4.59 0.66 -8.50
N ASP A 8 -4.12 0.06 -9.58
CA ASP A 8 -4.06 0.60 -10.95
C ASP A 8 -3.30 1.92 -11.18
N SER A 9 -2.64 2.50 -10.20
CA SER A 9 -1.72 3.60 -10.46
C SER A 9 -0.33 3.07 -10.78
N GLN A 10 -0.11 2.71 -12.04
CA GLN A 10 1.21 2.23 -12.49
C GLN A 10 2.30 3.26 -12.23
N SER A 11 1.98 4.55 -12.34
CA SER A 11 2.91 5.65 -12.05
C SER A 11 3.37 5.62 -10.60
N TYR A 12 2.44 5.39 -9.67
CA TYR A 12 2.74 5.32 -8.24
C TYR A 12 3.55 4.07 -7.88
N ILE A 13 3.16 2.92 -8.42
CA ILE A 13 3.92 1.66 -8.26
C ILE A 13 5.35 1.85 -8.78
N ASN A 14 5.52 2.47 -9.94
CA ASN A 14 6.84 2.74 -10.50
C ASN A 14 7.64 3.70 -9.62
N ALA A 15 7.03 4.73 -9.04
CA ALA A 15 7.70 5.64 -8.11
C ALA A 15 8.21 4.91 -6.86
N LEU A 16 7.40 4.04 -6.25
CA LEU A 16 7.82 3.23 -5.11
C LEU A 16 8.97 2.28 -5.47
N LYS A 17 8.90 1.63 -6.64
CA LYS A 17 9.95 0.76 -7.15
C LYS A 17 11.25 1.52 -7.39
N MET A 18 11.17 2.71 -8.00
CA MET A 18 12.33 3.57 -8.23
C MET A 18 12.98 3.98 -6.91
N ALA A 19 12.18 4.40 -5.92
CA ALA A 19 12.69 4.76 -4.61
C ALA A 19 13.40 3.57 -3.95
N ALA A 20 12.77 2.40 -3.89
CA ALA A 20 13.36 1.20 -3.30
C ALA A 20 14.64 0.76 -4.02
N ASN A 21 14.65 0.74 -5.36
CA ASN A 21 15.82 0.41 -6.16
C ASN A 21 16.97 1.45 -6.02
N SER A 22 16.64 2.66 -5.59
CA SER A 22 17.64 3.72 -5.31
C SER A 22 18.18 3.66 -3.88
N GLY A 23 17.79 2.66 -3.09
CA GLY A 23 18.26 2.46 -1.72
C GLY A 23 17.40 3.15 -0.66
N VAL A 24 16.25 3.72 -1.01
CA VAL A 24 15.30 4.26 -0.04
C VAL A 24 14.54 3.11 0.61
N GLU A 25 14.44 3.11 1.94
CA GLU A 25 13.62 2.15 2.65
C GLU A 25 12.14 2.48 2.45
N VAL A 26 11.42 1.61 1.73
CA VAL A 26 10.00 1.78 1.45
C VAL A 26 9.21 0.76 2.25
N ASN A 27 8.38 1.24 3.16
CA ASN A 27 7.50 0.44 4.02
C ASN A 27 6.03 0.69 3.68
N LEU A 28 5.32 -0.36 3.32
CA LEU A 28 3.93 -0.32 2.91
C LEU A 28 3.07 -1.18 3.81
N MET A 29 1.95 -0.66 4.28
CA MET A 29 0.98 -1.42 5.06
C MET A 29 -0.32 -1.59 4.29
N ILE A 30 -0.78 -2.83 4.19
CA ILE A 30 -2.05 -3.20 3.54
C ILE A 30 -2.94 -3.97 4.53
N PRO A 31 -4.26 -3.91 4.40
CA PRO A 31 -5.16 -4.68 5.26
C PRO A 31 -5.08 -6.18 4.95
N CYS A 32 -5.16 -7.02 5.99
CA CYS A 32 -5.26 -8.47 5.81
C CYS A 32 -6.69 -8.90 5.43
N LYS A 33 -7.70 -8.13 5.83
CA LYS A 33 -9.11 -8.40 5.51
C LYS A 33 -9.57 -7.46 4.40
N PRO A 34 -10.16 -7.99 3.33
CA PRO A 34 -10.67 -7.15 2.26
C PRO A 34 -11.93 -6.42 2.69
N ASP A 35 -12.05 -5.17 2.26
CA ASP A 35 -13.33 -4.48 2.23
C ASP A 35 -14.21 -5.08 1.11
N HIS A 36 -13.58 -5.30 -0.04
CA HIS A 36 -14.18 -5.97 -1.19
C HIS A 36 -13.21 -7.00 -1.78
N PRO A 37 -13.64 -8.24 -2.11
CA PRO A 37 -12.74 -9.30 -2.57
C PRO A 37 -11.90 -8.93 -3.81
N PHE A 38 -12.50 -8.23 -4.77
CA PHE A 38 -11.78 -7.82 -5.99
C PHE A 38 -10.67 -6.80 -5.71
N VAL A 39 -10.92 -5.84 -4.82
CA VAL A 39 -9.94 -4.85 -4.39
C VAL A 39 -8.75 -5.53 -3.71
N TYR A 40 -9.02 -6.52 -2.88
CA TYR A 40 -7.99 -7.32 -2.23
C TYR A 40 -7.08 -8.02 -3.24
N TRP A 41 -7.66 -8.72 -4.21
CA TRP A 41 -6.89 -9.43 -5.22
C TRP A 41 -6.08 -8.48 -6.12
N ALA A 42 -6.64 -7.33 -6.48
CA ALA A 42 -5.92 -6.30 -7.24
C ALA A 42 -4.73 -5.74 -6.44
N THR A 43 -4.92 -5.44 -5.16
CA THR A 43 -3.84 -4.98 -4.27
C THR A 43 -2.71 -6.01 -4.18
N PHE A 44 -3.06 -7.29 -3.98
CA PHE A 44 -2.06 -8.36 -3.90
C PHE A 44 -1.39 -8.66 -5.23
N SER A 45 -2.04 -8.46 -6.37
CA SER A 45 -1.40 -8.64 -7.68
C SER A 45 -0.24 -7.66 -7.91
N ASN A 46 -0.34 -6.45 -7.35
CA ASN A 46 0.70 -5.43 -7.43
C ASN A 46 1.81 -5.64 -6.38
N ALA A 47 1.53 -6.41 -5.32
CA ALA A 47 2.50 -6.68 -4.26
C ALA A 47 3.73 -7.45 -4.77
N ALA A 48 3.57 -8.34 -5.76
CA ALA A 48 4.70 -9.09 -6.34
C ALA A 48 5.74 -8.15 -6.93
N ASP A 49 5.31 -7.20 -7.76
CA ASP A 49 6.18 -6.25 -8.44
C ASP A 49 6.93 -5.35 -7.44
N LEU A 50 6.30 -5.02 -6.32
CA LEU A 50 6.87 -4.21 -5.25
C LEU A 50 7.87 -5.01 -4.39
N LEU A 51 7.53 -6.26 -4.05
CA LEU A 51 8.44 -7.17 -3.31
C LEU A 51 9.73 -7.43 -4.09
N ASP A 52 9.64 -7.62 -5.41
CA ASP A 52 10.80 -7.80 -6.28
C ASP A 52 11.72 -6.58 -6.34
N SER A 53 11.19 -5.41 -6.03
CA SER A 53 11.96 -4.16 -5.98
C SER A 53 12.48 -3.82 -4.57
N GLY A 54 12.28 -4.68 -3.58
CA GLY A 54 12.76 -4.48 -2.22
C GLY A 54 11.85 -3.65 -1.32
N VAL A 55 10.58 -3.46 -1.69
CA VAL A 55 9.59 -2.81 -0.83
C VAL A 55 9.16 -3.76 0.29
N ASN A 56 9.19 -3.31 1.53
CA ASN A 56 8.67 -4.04 2.67
C ASN A 56 7.15 -3.91 2.73
N ILE A 57 6.43 -5.02 2.63
CA ILE A 57 4.97 -5.02 2.67
C ILE A 57 4.50 -5.68 3.97
N TYR A 58 3.75 -4.95 4.75
CA TYR A 58 3.15 -5.41 6.01
C TYR A 58 1.65 -5.62 5.85
N THR A 59 1.16 -6.80 6.24
CA THR A 59 -0.27 -7.11 6.26
C THR A 59 -0.81 -6.94 7.67
N TYR A 60 -1.60 -5.89 7.90
CA TYR A 60 -2.15 -5.58 9.21
C TYR A 60 -3.17 -6.62 9.67
N GLN A 61 -3.00 -7.17 10.87
CA GLN A 61 -3.80 -8.30 11.37
C GLN A 61 -4.92 -7.89 12.33
N ASN A 62 -4.81 -6.72 12.95
CA ASN A 62 -5.74 -6.32 14.02
C ASN A 62 -6.87 -5.42 13.50
N GLY A 63 -7.67 -5.94 12.57
CA GLY A 63 -8.86 -5.27 12.08
C GLY A 63 -8.71 -4.67 10.67
N PHE A 64 -9.52 -3.64 10.41
CA PHE A 64 -9.59 -2.97 9.12
C PHE A 64 -8.86 -1.62 9.17
N ILE A 65 -7.93 -1.40 8.25
CA ILE A 65 -7.25 -0.12 8.08
C ILE A 65 -7.90 0.65 6.95
N HIS A 66 -8.31 1.89 7.21
CA HIS A 66 -8.85 2.83 6.22
C HIS A 66 -8.05 4.15 6.15
N SER A 67 -6.88 4.20 6.73
CA SER A 67 -6.02 5.39 6.73
C SER A 67 -5.32 5.56 5.39
N LYS A 68 -5.31 6.78 4.85
CA LYS A 68 -4.55 7.18 3.67
C LYS A 68 -3.47 8.16 4.13
N ILE A 69 -2.32 7.62 4.49
CA ILE A 69 -1.21 8.38 5.06
C ILE A 69 0.05 8.02 4.28
N LEU A 70 0.77 9.04 3.86
CA LEU A 70 2.12 8.94 3.33
C LEU A 70 3.05 9.72 4.28
N MET A 71 4.18 9.13 4.62
CA MET A 71 5.23 9.80 5.39
C MET A 71 6.53 9.67 4.60
N ILE A 72 7.27 10.76 4.54
CA ILE A 72 8.59 10.81 3.90
C ILE A 72 9.55 11.31 4.96
N ASP A 73 10.49 10.46 5.33
CA ASP A 73 11.43 10.67 6.41
C ASP A 73 10.70 11.07 7.70
N ASP A 74 11.22 11.95 8.50
CA ASP A 74 10.52 12.51 9.66
C ASP A 74 10.16 13.98 9.43
N GLU A 75 9.91 14.39 8.21
CA GLU A 75 9.75 15.79 7.81
C GLU A 75 8.40 16.07 7.16
N ILE A 76 7.94 15.18 6.27
CA ILE A 76 6.77 15.43 5.43
C ILE A 76 5.73 14.33 5.65
N SER A 77 4.48 14.73 5.80
CA SER A 77 3.34 13.82 5.87
C SER A 77 2.22 14.27 4.95
N SER A 78 1.52 13.30 4.37
CA SER A 78 0.26 13.53 3.68
C SER A 78 -0.82 12.68 4.34
N ILE A 79 -1.92 13.32 4.73
CA ILE A 79 -3.07 12.68 5.37
C ILE A 79 -4.32 13.13 4.64
N GLY A 80 -5.18 12.20 4.24
CA GLY A 80 -6.41 12.59 3.56
C GLY A 80 -7.32 11.44 3.18
N SER A 81 -8.15 11.69 2.20
CA SER A 81 -9.13 10.73 1.69
C SER A 81 -8.63 9.94 0.48
N ALA A 82 -7.59 10.42 -0.22
CA ALA A 82 -7.08 9.81 -1.45
C ALA A 82 -6.39 8.47 -1.19
N ASN A 83 -6.92 7.40 -1.76
CA ASN A 83 -6.20 6.13 -1.89
C ASN A 83 -5.09 6.26 -2.94
N MET A 84 -4.14 5.33 -2.91
CA MET A 84 -3.11 5.25 -3.96
C MET A 84 -3.63 4.41 -5.14
N ASP A 85 -4.72 4.84 -5.72
CA ASP A 85 -5.35 4.20 -6.87
C ASP A 85 -5.71 5.23 -7.96
N PHE A 86 -5.92 4.73 -9.16
CA PHE A 86 -6.25 5.56 -10.31
C PHE A 86 -7.51 6.41 -10.08
N ARG A 87 -8.52 5.86 -9.42
CA ARG A 87 -9.78 6.60 -9.18
C ARG A 87 -9.58 7.79 -8.26
N SER A 88 -8.81 7.62 -7.19
CA SER A 88 -8.52 8.72 -6.27
C SER A 88 -7.63 9.79 -6.91
N PHE A 89 -6.76 9.41 -7.86
CA PHE A 89 -5.88 10.39 -8.50
C PHE A 89 -6.50 11.10 -9.70
N GLU A 90 -7.41 10.45 -10.43
CA GLU A 90 -7.89 10.95 -11.72
C GLU A 90 -9.41 11.23 -11.75
N LEU A 91 -10.21 10.56 -10.93
CA LEU A 91 -11.65 10.57 -11.09
C LEU A 91 -12.41 11.11 -9.88
N ASN A 92 -11.94 10.86 -8.66
CA ASN A 92 -12.63 11.24 -7.45
C ASN A 92 -12.26 12.65 -7.01
N PHE A 93 -13.18 13.31 -6.30
CA PHE A 93 -12.86 14.50 -5.52
C PHE A 93 -12.28 14.05 -4.18
N GLU A 94 -10.99 14.28 -3.99
CA GLU A 94 -10.25 13.88 -2.80
C GLU A 94 -9.60 15.10 -2.14
N VAL A 95 -9.39 15.00 -0.84
CA VAL A 95 -8.70 16.05 -0.06
C VAL A 95 -7.55 15.42 0.70
N ASN A 96 -6.35 15.96 0.51
CA ASN A 96 -5.16 15.59 1.28
C ASN A 96 -4.51 16.84 1.86
N ALA A 97 -4.17 16.79 3.15
CA ALA A 97 -3.32 17.77 3.80
C ALA A 97 -1.87 17.33 3.68
N PHE A 98 -1.02 18.21 3.15
CA PHE A 98 0.42 18.05 3.20
C PHE A 98 0.97 18.84 4.38
N ILE A 99 1.66 18.16 5.28
CA ILE A 99 2.12 18.69 6.55
C ILE A 99 3.64 18.63 6.56
N TYR A 100 4.27 19.79 6.70
CA TYR A 100 5.73 19.95 6.79
C TYR A 100 6.07 20.24 8.26
N ASP A 101 6.04 19.19 9.09
CA ASP A 101 6.23 19.31 10.53
C ASP A 101 6.83 18.00 11.06
N GLU A 102 8.02 18.11 11.65
CA GLU A 102 8.77 16.95 12.17
C GLU A 102 8.06 16.28 13.35
N ASP A 103 7.42 17.03 14.23
CA ASP A 103 6.77 16.46 15.42
C ASP A 103 5.55 15.62 15.00
N ILE A 104 4.78 16.09 14.04
CA ILE A 104 3.66 15.34 13.46
C ILE A 104 4.17 14.12 12.68
N ALA A 105 5.21 14.27 11.88
CA ALA A 105 5.79 13.17 11.14
C ALA A 105 6.31 12.07 12.07
N LYS A 106 7.01 12.43 13.15
CA LYS A 106 7.48 11.49 14.19
C LYS A 106 6.33 10.77 14.92
N GLN A 107 5.25 11.48 15.25
CA GLN A 107 4.06 10.87 15.86
C GLN A 107 3.40 9.85 14.92
N LEU A 108 3.29 10.17 13.64
CA LEU A 108 2.75 9.25 12.62
C LEU A 108 3.65 8.03 12.43
N ARG A 109 4.98 8.22 12.42
CA ARG A 109 5.94 7.11 12.38
C ARG A 109 5.76 6.18 13.57
N GLN A 110 5.74 6.71 14.78
CA GLN A 110 5.53 5.91 16.00
C GLN A 110 4.21 5.12 15.96
N ALA A 111 3.15 5.73 15.42
CA ALA A 111 1.88 5.04 15.22
C ALA A 111 1.99 3.92 14.18
N PHE A 112 2.73 4.15 13.09
CA PHE A 112 2.99 3.15 12.06
C PHE A 112 3.83 1.97 12.59
N GLU A 113 4.86 2.25 13.39
CA GLU A 113 5.70 1.23 14.03
C GLU A 113 4.89 0.33 14.97
N LYS A 114 3.99 0.90 15.76
CA LYS A 114 3.04 0.13 16.60
C LYS A 114 2.12 -0.76 15.77
N ASP A 115 1.73 -0.32 14.58
CA ASP A 115 0.92 -1.14 13.69
C ASP A 115 1.76 -2.23 13.00
N ILE A 116 3.06 -2.00 12.76
CA ILE A 116 3.98 -3.04 12.29
C ILE A 116 4.05 -4.19 13.30
N GLU A 117 4.07 -3.91 14.62
CA GLU A 117 4.05 -4.94 15.65
C GLU A 117 2.82 -5.85 15.57
N GLN A 118 1.71 -5.33 15.04
CA GLN A 118 0.45 -6.05 14.83
C GLN A 118 0.27 -6.56 13.40
N SER A 119 1.32 -6.51 12.61
CA SER A 119 1.32 -6.87 11.20
C SER A 119 2.19 -8.09 10.93
N LYS A 120 1.97 -8.72 9.79
CA LYS A 120 2.85 -9.76 9.25
C LYS A 120 3.58 -9.24 8.04
N LEU A 121 4.90 -9.38 8.04
CA LEU A 121 5.70 -9.09 6.86
C LEU A 121 5.35 -10.09 5.76
N LEU A 122 4.98 -9.57 4.61
CA LEU A 122 4.74 -10.37 3.41
C LEU A 122 6.08 -10.56 2.70
N THR A 123 6.63 -11.78 2.80
CA THR A 123 7.84 -12.13 2.05
C THR A 123 7.51 -12.71 0.68
N LYS A 124 8.45 -12.63 -0.26
CA LYS A 124 8.28 -13.25 -1.58
C LYS A 124 7.99 -14.74 -1.47
N GLU A 125 8.65 -15.45 -0.54
CA GLU A 125 8.43 -16.87 -0.32
C GLU A 125 6.98 -17.18 0.10
N VAL A 126 6.40 -16.38 0.99
CA VAL A 126 5.01 -16.50 1.42
C VAL A 126 4.08 -16.16 0.26
N TYR A 127 4.42 -15.13 -0.51
CA TYR A 127 3.67 -14.73 -1.69
C TYR A 127 3.63 -15.83 -2.74
N ASP A 128 4.77 -16.47 -3.04
CA ASP A 128 4.91 -17.50 -4.09
C ASP A 128 4.27 -18.83 -3.72
N LYS A 129 4.23 -19.18 -2.42
CA LYS A 129 3.56 -20.40 -1.93
C LYS A 129 2.03 -20.38 -1.99
N ARG A 130 1.43 -19.25 -2.40
CA ARG A 130 -0.04 -19.15 -2.48
C ARG A 130 -0.61 -20.04 -3.57
N PRO A 131 -1.83 -20.60 -3.37
CA PRO A 131 -2.47 -21.50 -4.35
C PRO A 131 -2.63 -20.84 -5.72
N LEU A 132 -2.50 -21.63 -6.79
CA LEU A 132 -2.69 -21.17 -8.17
C LEU A 132 -4.07 -20.56 -8.40
N SER A 133 -5.08 -21.05 -7.70
CA SER A 133 -6.45 -20.48 -7.75
C SER A 133 -6.51 -19.03 -7.28
N ILE A 134 -5.69 -18.64 -6.30
CA ILE A 134 -5.59 -17.25 -5.83
C ILE A 134 -4.84 -16.41 -6.87
N LYS A 135 -3.72 -16.91 -7.39
CA LYS A 135 -2.95 -16.23 -8.45
C LYS A 135 -3.79 -15.98 -9.70
N PHE A 136 -4.65 -16.93 -10.07
CA PHE A 136 -5.58 -16.76 -11.20
C PHE A 136 -6.62 -15.66 -10.92
N LYS A 137 -7.20 -15.62 -9.71
CA LYS A 137 -8.14 -14.56 -9.31
C LYS A 137 -7.49 -13.18 -9.29
N GLU A 138 -6.24 -13.10 -8.84
CA GLU A 138 -5.44 -11.86 -8.86
C GLU A 138 -5.17 -11.38 -10.29
N GLY A 139 -4.80 -12.30 -11.20
CA GLY A 139 -4.62 -11.98 -12.60
C GLY A 139 -5.91 -11.47 -13.27
N LEU A 140 -7.05 -12.09 -12.96
CA LEU A 140 -8.35 -11.63 -13.45
C LEU A 140 -8.74 -10.27 -12.84
N ALA A 141 -8.51 -10.08 -11.55
CA ALA A 141 -8.76 -8.81 -10.86
C ALA A 141 -7.90 -7.69 -11.45
N LYS A 142 -6.64 -7.96 -11.80
CA LYS A 142 -5.75 -7.00 -12.45
C LYS A 142 -6.27 -6.54 -13.82
N LEU A 143 -6.92 -7.42 -14.59
CA LEU A 143 -7.51 -7.07 -15.90
C LEU A 143 -8.77 -6.21 -15.77
N ILE A 144 -9.55 -6.41 -14.70
CA ILE A 144 -10.84 -5.72 -14.51
C ILE A 144 -10.65 -4.45 -13.66
N SER A 145 -9.54 -4.33 -12.98
CA SER A 145 -9.24 -3.26 -12.02
C SER A 145 -9.39 -1.84 -12.58
N PRO A 146 -9.05 -1.51 -13.85
CA PRO A 146 -9.28 -0.17 -14.41
C PRO A 146 -10.75 0.23 -14.51
N ILE A 147 -11.68 -0.73 -14.40
CA ILE A 147 -13.13 -0.52 -14.57
C ILE A 147 -13.85 -0.49 -13.19
N LEU A 148 -13.22 -1.00 -12.16
CA LEU A 148 -13.73 -1.06 -10.78
C LEU A 148 -13.32 0.17 -9.97
#